data_451affbd13fbf154f1ee898d357f278a
#
_entry.id   451affbd13fbf154f1ee898d357f278a
#
_cell.length_a   1.000
_cell.length_b   1.000
_cell.length_c   1.000
_cell.angle_alpha   90.00
_cell.angle_beta   90.00
_cell.angle_gamma   90.00
#
_symmetry.space_group_name_H-M   'P 1'
#
loop_
_entity.id
_entity.type
_entity.pdbx_description
1 polymer ?
#
loop_
_entity_poly.entity_id
_entity_poly.type
_entity_poly.pdbx_seq_one_letter_code
_entity_poly.pdbx_strand_id
1 'polypeptide(L)'
;MHTCKMDHSKHTELVPMLQQRLRSSGPEGTPLGGRYGILLSFTGTVERDIVPHLLQLAERSLATSGCSRKEMKRVLFVTIEAVQNVIHHGYIDPSGDIALYLTLENTPIGFQVHCGNWMATSDAAALSERVSHLNSLNHAQLRKLYIDVLCNGEQSGNQGNAGLGLISMAKRTRGPIEFVAEPPKDGVQHVTLTATIEP
;
A
#
# COMPACT_ATOMS: atom_id res chain seq x y z
N MET A 1 -24.63 22.19 -24.35
CA MET A 1 -23.81 20.98 -24.37
C MET A 1 -22.43 21.36 -23.79
N HIS A 2 -22.24 21.18 -22.48
CA HIS A 2 -20.94 21.34 -21.84
C HIS A 2 -20.27 19.96 -21.89
N THR A 3 -19.30 19.81 -22.77
CA THR A 3 -18.40 18.65 -22.74
C THR A 3 -17.58 18.74 -21.47
N CYS A 4 -17.92 17.92 -20.48
CA CYS A 4 -17.11 17.68 -19.31
C CYS A 4 -15.77 17.10 -19.81
N LYS A 5 -14.71 17.91 -19.82
CA LYS A 5 -13.34 17.40 -20.01
C LYS A 5 -13.03 16.58 -18.79
N MET A 6 -12.97 15.24 -18.97
CA MET A 6 -12.44 14.34 -17.97
C MET A 6 -11.02 14.82 -17.62
N ASP A 7 -10.83 15.14 -16.36
CA ASP A 7 -9.51 15.47 -15.82
C ASP A 7 -8.70 14.16 -15.65
N HIS A 8 -8.08 13.72 -16.74
CA HIS A 8 -7.15 12.59 -16.73
C HIS A 8 -5.83 12.88 -16.00
N SER A 9 -5.73 14.05 -15.34
CA SER A 9 -4.45 14.56 -14.83
C SER A 9 -3.86 13.68 -13.71
N LYS A 10 -4.71 13.13 -12.83
CA LYS A 10 -4.26 12.41 -11.63
C LYS A 10 -3.64 11.04 -11.95
N HIS A 11 -4.20 10.28 -12.90
CA HIS A 11 -3.58 9.04 -13.37
C HIS A 11 -2.28 9.30 -14.10
N THR A 12 -2.23 10.38 -14.90
CA THR A 12 -1.04 10.77 -15.66
C THR A 12 0.13 11.15 -14.73
N GLU A 13 -0.16 11.70 -13.54
CA GLU A 13 0.86 12.05 -12.55
C GLU A 13 1.47 10.81 -11.85
N LEU A 14 0.76 9.69 -11.76
CA LEU A 14 1.31 8.44 -11.18
C LEU A 14 2.30 7.74 -12.10
N VAL A 15 2.20 7.90 -13.41
CA VAL A 15 3.09 7.27 -14.39
C VAL A 15 4.55 7.70 -14.23
N PRO A 16 4.88 9.01 -14.08
CA PRO A 16 6.24 9.45 -13.80
C PRO A 16 6.83 8.86 -12.51
N MET A 17 6.01 8.76 -11.45
CA MET A 17 6.43 8.16 -10.19
C MET A 17 6.81 6.69 -10.37
N LEU A 18 5.99 5.92 -11.08
CA LEU A 18 6.28 4.55 -11.45
C LEU A 18 7.56 4.46 -12.29
N GLN A 19 7.71 5.31 -13.29
CA GLN A 19 8.91 5.34 -14.14
C GLN A 19 10.17 5.68 -13.35
N GLN A 20 10.09 6.63 -12.42
CA GLN A 20 11.19 6.96 -11.52
C GLN A 20 11.55 5.76 -10.64
N ARG A 21 10.54 5.07 -10.09
CA ARG A 21 10.74 3.87 -9.27
C ARG A 21 11.38 2.74 -10.08
N LEU A 22 10.90 2.48 -11.30
CA LEU A 22 11.47 1.49 -12.20
C LEU A 22 12.95 1.76 -12.54
N ARG A 23 13.32 3.04 -12.62
CA ARG A 23 14.73 3.44 -12.86
C ARG A 23 15.61 3.31 -11.62
N SER A 24 15.04 3.52 -10.43
CA SER A 24 15.77 3.48 -9.15
C SER A 24 15.86 2.08 -8.53
N SER A 25 15.02 1.14 -8.95
CA SER A 25 14.91 -0.22 -8.37
C SER A 25 15.95 -1.22 -8.91
N GLY A 26 16.85 -0.81 -9.80
CA GLY A 26 17.95 -1.65 -10.24
C GLY A 26 19.30 -1.12 -9.76
N PRO A 27 20.17 -1.93 -9.12
CA PRO A 27 21.57 -1.56 -9.08
C PRO A 27 22.05 -1.41 -10.51
N GLU A 28 22.79 -0.33 -10.82
CA GLU A 28 23.36 -0.11 -12.13
C GLU A 28 24.08 -1.40 -12.61
N GLY A 29 23.58 -2.01 -13.67
CA GLY A 29 24.17 -3.23 -14.25
C GLY A 29 23.50 -4.57 -13.88
N THR A 30 22.36 -4.61 -13.17
CA THR A 30 21.66 -5.90 -12.97
C THR A 30 20.87 -6.26 -14.22
N PRO A 31 21.12 -7.41 -14.87
CA PRO A 31 20.30 -7.87 -16.00
C PRO A 31 18.84 -8.05 -15.58
N LEU A 32 17.90 -7.72 -16.44
CA LEU A 32 16.49 -8.15 -16.35
C LEU A 32 16.49 -9.68 -16.14
N GLY A 33 16.10 -10.14 -14.94
CA GLY A 33 16.18 -11.55 -14.53
C GLY A 33 17.02 -11.81 -13.28
N GLY A 34 17.57 -10.76 -12.65
CA GLY A 34 18.22 -10.87 -11.34
C GLY A 34 17.23 -11.28 -10.24
N ARG A 35 17.76 -11.80 -9.12
CA ARG A 35 16.97 -12.25 -7.97
C ARG A 35 16.18 -11.12 -7.30
N TYR A 36 16.58 -9.87 -7.52
CA TYR A 36 16.02 -8.65 -6.96
C TYR A 36 15.41 -7.76 -8.04
N GLY A 37 14.41 -6.98 -7.66
CA GLY A 37 13.73 -6.02 -8.52
C GLY A 37 12.21 -6.05 -8.37
N ILE A 38 11.54 -5.33 -9.26
CA ILE A 38 10.07 -5.25 -9.26
C ILE A 38 9.47 -6.56 -9.76
N LEU A 39 8.66 -7.18 -8.92
CA LEU A 39 7.91 -8.40 -9.22
C LEU A 39 6.54 -8.10 -9.84
N LEU A 40 5.90 -7.04 -9.36
CA LEU A 40 4.59 -6.58 -9.83
C LEU A 40 4.53 -5.06 -9.71
N SER A 41 3.96 -4.41 -10.70
CA SER A 41 3.56 -3.01 -10.62
C SER A 41 2.20 -2.82 -11.24
N PHE A 42 1.34 -2.08 -10.55
CA PHE A 42 0.03 -1.70 -11.02
C PHE A 42 -0.21 -0.21 -10.75
N THR A 43 -0.74 0.47 -11.75
CA THR A 43 -1.20 1.87 -11.62
C THR A 43 -2.47 2.02 -12.41
N GLY A 44 -3.53 2.46 -11.75
CA GLY A 44 -4.82 2.62 -12.39
C GLY A 44 -5.95 2.77 -11.38
N THR A 45 -7.18 2.75 -11.88
CA THR A 45 -8.38 2.75 -11.06
C THR A 45 -8.54 1.40 -10.37
N VAL A 46 -8.93 1.42 -9.10
CA VAL A 46 -9.19 0.21 -8.33
C VAL A 46 -10.64 0.14 -7.89
N GLU A 47 -11.25 -1.01 -8.19
CA GLU A 47 -12.53 -1.45 -7.65
C GLU A 47 -12.35 -2.74 -6.85
N ARG A 48 -13.37 -3.14 -6.08
CA ARG A 48 -13.27 -4.32 -5.21
C ARG A 48 -13.02 -5.63 -5.98
N ASP A 49 -13.49 -5.72 -7.19
CA ASP A 49 -13.38 -6.89 -8.06
C ASP A 49 -11.96 -7.11 -8.61
N ILE A 50 -11.14 -6.05 -8.70
CA ILE A 50 -9.75 -6.18 -9.18
C ILE A 50 -8.82 -6.81 -8.12
N VAL A 51 -9.18 -6.73 -6.83
CA VAL A 51 -8.31 -7.19 -5.72
C VAL A 51 -7.92 -8.66 -5.87
N PRO A 52 -8.83 -9.61 -6.12
CA PRO A 52 -8.46 -11.02 -6.32
C PRO A 52 -7.48 -11.22 -7.48
N HIS A 53 -7.61 -10.46 -8.57
CA HIS A 53 -6.73 -10.56 -9.73
C HIS A 53 -5.32 -10.03 -9.43
N LEU A 54 -5.22 -8.89 -8.73
CA LEU A 54 -3.93 -8.35 -8.27
C LEU A 54 -3.21 -9.33 -7.35
N LEU A 55 -3.94 -9.96 -6.43
CA LEU A 55 -3.38 -10.95 -5.51
C LEU A 55 -2.91 -12.21 -6.24
N GLN A 56 -3.66 -12.69 -7.23
CA GLN A 56 -3.25 -13.83 -8.04
C GLN A 56 -1.96 -13.54 -8.84
N LEU A 57 -1.84 -12.32 -9.38
CA LEU A 57 -0.62 -11.89 -10.05
C LEU A 57 0.55 -11.78 -9.07
N ALA A 58 0.34 -11.19 -7.90
CA ALA A 58 1.35 -11.10 -6.84
C ALA A 58 1.81 -12.49 -6.38
N GLU A 59 0.88 -13.42 -6.15
CA GLU A 59 1.20 -14.80 -5.77
C GLU A 59 2.08 -15.50 -6.80
N ARG A 60 1.73 -15.40 -8.08
CA ARG A 60 2.51 -15.99 -9.18
C ARG A 60 3.91 -15.38 -9.26
N SER A 61 4.03 -14.06 -9.14
CA SER A 61 5.30 -13.35 -9.16
C SER A 61 6.19 -13.73 -7.96
N LEU A 62 5.60 -13.86 -6.78
CA LEU A 62 6.29 -14.34 -5.58
C LEU A 62 6.75 -15.81 -5.72
N ALA A 63 5.93 -16.67 -6.29
CA ALA A 63 6.29 -18.08 -6.50
C ALA A 63 7.53 -18.24 -7.39
N THR A 64 7.72 -17.36 -8.36
CA THR A 64 8.91 -17.38 -9.27
C THR A 64 10.14 -16.72 -8.65
N SER A 65 9.98 -15.89 -7.61
CA SER A 65 11.10 -15.20 -6.94
C SER A 65 11.88 -16.09 -5.95
N GLY A 66 11.40 -17.31 -5.70
CA GLY A 66 12.00 -18.23 -4.75
C GLY A 66 11.66 -17.94 -3.28
N CYS A 67 10.61 -17.14 -3.01
CA CYS A 67 10.16 -16.91 -1.64
C CYS A 67 9.54 -18.16 -1.01
N SER A 68 9.70 -18.29 0.30
CA SER A 68 9.05 -19.37 1.06
C SER A 68 7.53 -19.16 1.15
N ARG A 69 6.79 -20.24 1.40
CA ARG A 69 5.33 -20.14 1.62
C ARG A 69 4.95 -19.21 2.78
N LYS A 70 5.80 -19.11 3.80
CA LYS A 70 5.56 -18.26 4.96
C LYS A 70 5.72 -16.78 4.58
N GLU A 71 6.77 -16.44 3.86
CA GLU A 71 7.00 -15.10 3.33
C GLU A 71 5.89 -14.68 2.38
N MET A 72 5.55 -15.54 1.42
CA MET A 72 4.47 -15.30 0.46
C MET A 72 3.16 -14.94 1.18
N LYS A 73 2.75 -15.71 2.19
CA LYS A 73 1.54 -15.41 2.96
C LYS A 73 1.60 -14.06 3.67
N ARG A 74 2.79 -13.67 4.19
CA ARG A 74 2.98 -12.37 4.85
C ARG A 74 2.88 -11.23 3.85
N VAL A 75 3.55 -11.35 2.69
CA VAL A 75 3.54 -10.35 1.63
C VAL A 75 2.13 -10.16 1.07
N LEU A 76 1.45 -11.26 0.71
CA LEU A 76 0.07 -11.21 0.20
C LEU A 76 -0.88 -10.57 1.22
N PHE A 77 -0.73 -10.90 2.51
CA PHE A 77 -1.54 -10.29 3.56
C PHE A 77 -1.33 -8.78 3.63
N VAL A 78 -0.08 -8.32 3.64
CA VAL A 78 0.24 -6.88 3.66
C VAL A 78 -0.28 -6.19 2.39
N THR A 79 -0.17 -6.84 1.24
CA THR A 79 -0.71 -6.33 -0.03
C THR A 79 -2.24 -6.17 0.03
N ILE A 80 -2.96 -7.18 0.56
CA ILE A 80 -4.43 -7.11 0.73
C ILE A 80 -4.81 -5.91 1.60
N GLU A 81 -4.21 -5.81 2.79
CA GLU A 81 -4.52 -4.73 3.73
C GLU A 81 -4.21 -3.35 3.14
N ALA A 82 -3.08 -3.21 2.44
CA ALA A 82 -2.70 -1.97 1.80
C ALA A 82 -3.71 -1.56 0.70
N VAL A 83 -4.10 -2.48 -0.18
CA VAL A 83 -5.08 -2.20 -1.25
C VAL A 83 -6.46 -1.92 -0.67
N GLN A 84 -6.89 -2.67 0.36
CA GLN A 84 -8.17 -2.41 1.04
C GLN A 84 -8.20 -1.04 1.70
N ASN A 85 -7.09 -0.59 2.30
CA ASN A 85 -6.99 0.76 2.84
C ASN A 85 -7.21 1.82 1.75
N VAL A 86 -6.66 1.62 0.55
CA VAL A 86 -6.90 2.53 -0.58
C VAL A 86 -8.37 2.54 -0.99
N ILE A 87 -9.01 1.37 -1.11
CA ILE A 87 -10.43 1.27 -1.49
C ILE A 87 -11.35 1.93 -0.45
N HIS A 88 -11.00 1.86 0.84
CA HIS A 88 -11.86 2.38 1.91
C HIS A 88 -11.61 3.85 2.23
N HIS A 89 -10.39 4.35 2.00
CA HIS A 89 -9.95 5.67 2.45
C HIS A 89 -9.37 6.55 1.34
N GLY A 90 -9.26 6.01 0.12
CA GLY A 90 -8.77 6.76 -1.04
C GLY A 90 -9.71 7.89 -1.43
N TYR A 91 -9.15 8.93 -2.01
CA TYR A 91 -9.92 10.02 -2.60
C TYR A 91 -10.69 9.49 -3.81
N ILE A 92 -12.00 9.72 -3.78
CA ILE A 92 -12.88 9.43 -4.91
C ILE A 92 -12.86 10.67 -5.80
N ASP A 93 -12.42 10.51 -7.02
CA ASP A 93 -12.37 11.61 -7.97
C ASP A 93 -13.78 12.00 -8.49
N PRO A 94 -13.91 13.10 -9.27
CA PRO A 94 -15.21 13.50 -9.81
C PRO A 94 -15.86 12.48 -10.75
N SER A 95 -15.12 11.50 -11.28
CA SER A 95 -15.62 10.39 -12.09
C SER A 95 -16.16 9.24 -11.25
N GLY A 96 -15.93 9.27 -9.93
CA GLY A 96 -16.28 8.20 -9.01
C GLY A 96 -15.18 7.15 -8.83
N ASP A 97 -13.98 7.43 -9.34
CA ASP A 97 -12.87 6.50 -9.39
C ASP A 97 -11.89 6.69 -8.21
N ILE A 98 -11.26 5.60 -7.80
CA ILE A 98 -10.15 5.61 -6.82
C ILE A 98 -8.89 5.17 -7.55
N ALA A 99 -7.86 6.02 -7.54
CA ALA A 99 -6.56 5.70 -8.12
C ALA A 99 -5.70 4.90 -7.14
N LEU A 100 -5.10 3.81 -7.62
CA LEU A 100 -4.16 2.97 -6.89
C LEU A 100 -2.79 2.97 -7.59
N TYR A 101 -1.73 3.17 -6.81
CA TYR A 101 -0.37 2.81 -7.13
C TYR A 101 0.05 1.62 -6.25
N LEU A 102 0.50 0.54 -6.85
CA LEU A 102 0.97 -0.65 -6.14
C LEU A 102 2.25 -1.17 -6.79
N THR A 103 3.30 -1.36 -6.00
CA THR A 103 4.51 -2.03 -6.44
C THR A 103 4.94 -3.06 -5.40
N LEU A 104 5.25 -4.25 -5.86
CA LEU A 104 5.84 -5.33 -5.08
C LEU A 104 7.27 -5.55 -5.58
N GLU A 105 8.24 -5.41 -4.68
CA GLU A 105 9.65 -5.56 -4.99
C GLU A 105 10.30 -6.66 -4.14
N ASN A 106 11.26 -7.38 -4.74
CA ASN A 106 12.20 -8.22 -4.02
C ASN A 106 13.54 -7.46 -3.89
N THR A 107 13.97 -7.21 -2.66
CA THR A 107 15.17 -6.43 -2.35
C THR A 107 16.14 -7.25 -1.48
N PRO A 108 17.40 -6.83 -1.34
CA PRO A 108 18.35 -7.50 -0.44
C PRO A 108 17.92 -7.59 1.02
N ILE A 109 17.03 -6.70 1.47
CA ILE A 109 16.53 -6.64 2.85
C ILE A 109 15.18 -7.32 3.04
N GLY A 110 14.59 -7.87 1.98
CA GLY A 110 13.29 -8.53 1.99
C GLY A 110 12.34 -8.03 0.91
N PHE A 111 11.09 -8.45 0.98
CA PHE A 111 10.05 -7.97 0.09
C PHE A 111 9.52 -6.62 0.55
N GLN A 112 9.33 -5.71 -0.39
CA GLN A 112 8.71 -4.40 -0.15
C GLN A 112 7.40 -4.28 -0.89
N VAL A 113 6.37 -3.85 -0.16
CA VAL A 113 5.06 -3.49 -0.71
C VAL A 113 4.92 -1.99 -0.62
N HIS A 114 4.85 -1.33 -1.77
CA HIS A 114 4.59 0.10 -1.90
C HIS A 114 3.16 0.26 -2.37
N CYS A 115 2.34 0.96 -1.61
CA CYS A 115 0.96 1.20 -1.94
C CYS A 115 0.63 2.68 -1.75
N GLY A 116 0.15 3.32 -2.80
CA GLY A 116 -0.14 4.75 -2.80
C GLY A 116 -1.46 5.09 -3.46
N ASN A 117 -2.01 6.21 -3.06
CA ASN A 117 -3.24 6.78 -3.57
C ASN A 117 -3.33 8.28 -3.29
N TRP A 118 -4.32 8.92 -3.88
CA TRP A 118 -4.68 10.28 -3.51
C TRP A 118 -5.56 10.28 -2.26
N MET A 119 -5.34 11.24 -1.36
CA MET A 119 -6.11 11.44 -0.13
C MET A 119 -6.39 12.91 0.10
N ALA A 120 -7.48 13.24 0.79
CA ALA A 120 -7.66 14.59 1.34
C ALA A 120 -6.51 14.91 2.32
N THR A 121 -6.07 16.16 2.35
CA THR A 121 -4.93 16.58 3.19
C THR A 121 -5.16 16.28 4.67
N SER A 122 -6.41 16.43 5.16
CA SER A 122 -6.79 16.07 6.54
C SER A 122 -6.60 14.58 6.83
N ASP A 123 -7.01 13.72 5.90
CA ASP A 123 -6.96 12.27 6.07
C ASP A 123 -5.52 11.76 6.00
N ALA A 124 -4.71 12.37 5.12
CA ALA A 124 -3.28 12.08 5.04
C ALA A 124 -2.54 12.47 6.33
N ALA A 125 -2.88 13.61 6.94
CA ALA A 125 -2.32 14.03 8.23
C ALA A 125 -2.69 13.03 9.34
N ALA A 126 -3.97 12.63 9.44
CA ALA A 126 -4.43 11.63 10.39
C ALA A 126 -3.76 10.26 10.19
N LEU A 127 -3.56 9.84 8.93
CA LEU A 127 -2.85 8.60 8.59
C LEU A 127 -1.37 8.69 9.02
N SER A 128 -0.70 9.82 8.77
CA SER A 128 0.69 10.06 9.18
C SER A 128 0.86 9.93 10.69
N GLU A 129 0.00 10.56 11.48
CA GLU A 129 0.01 10.47 12.94
C GLU A 129 -0.18 9.02 13.40
N ARG A 130 -1.12 8.30 12.78
CA ARG A 130 -1.41 6.92 13.11
C ARG A 130 -0.24 5.99 12.78
N VAL A 131 0.39 6.14 11.62
CA VAL A 131 1.60 5.39 11.23
C VAL A 131 2.73 5.69 12.21
N SER A 132 2.96 6.96 12.55
CA SER A 132 3.98 7.37 13.52
C SER A 132 3.75 6.75 14.89
N HIS A 133 2.50 6.74 15.36
CA HIS A 133 2.14 6.07 16.61
C HIS A 133 2.44 4.55 16.55
N LEU A 134 2.01 3.85 15.50
CA LEU A 134 2.28 2.41 15.36
C LEU A 134 3.77 2.11 15.30
N ASN A 135 4.55 2.94 14.61
CA ASN A 135 5.99 2.81 14.52
C ASN A 135 6.73 3.04 15.85
N SER A 136 6.11 3.74 16.80
CA SER A 136 6.66 3.93 18.16
C SER A 136 6.43 2.73 19.08
N LEU A 137 5.56 1.79 18.70
CA LEU A 137 5.19 0.63 19.51
C LEU A 137 6.10 -0.56 19.23
N ASN A 138 6.50 -1.26 20.27
CA ASN A 138 7.17 -2.55 20.14
C ASN A 138 6.15 -3.67 19.80
N HIS A 139 6.66 -4.84 19.43
CA HIS A 139 5.82 -5.98 19.00
C HIS A 139 4.78 -6.42 20.06
N ALA A 140 5.13 -6.38 21.36
CA ALA A 140 4.19 -6.73 22.42
C ALA A 140 3.07 -5.70 22.57
N GLN A 141 3.39 -4.42 22.43
CA GLN A 141 2.43 -3.32 22.44
C GLN A 141 1.52 -3.36 21.22
N LEU A 142 2.05 -3.61 20.02
CA LEU A 142 1.26 -3.80 18.80
C LEU A 142 0.29 -4.99 18.93
N ARG A 143 0.74 -6.09 19.54
CA ARG A 143 -0.13 -7.25 19.79
C ARG A 143 -1.25 -6.91 20.76
N LYS A 144 -0.95 -6.20 21.84
CA LYS A 144 -1.96 -5.74 22.82
C LYS A 144 -2.97 -4.82 22.14
N LEU A 145 -2.49 -3.79 21.42
CA LEU A 145 -3.34 -2.84 20.71
C LEU A 145 -4.28 -3.56 19.71
N TYR A 146 -3.76 -4.56 18.99
CA TYR A 146 -4.58 -5.37 18.08
C TYR A 146 -5.73 -6.07 18.80
N ILE A 147 -5.45 -6.70 19.95
CA ILE A 147 -6.48 -7.37 20.76
C ILE A 147 -7.48 -6.36 21.30
N ASP A 148 -7.01 -5.25 21.84
CA ASP A 148 -7.87 -4.21 22.42
C ASP A 148 -8.83 -3.64 21.36
N VAL A 149 -8.34 -3.35 20.14
CA VAL A 149 -9.19 -2.86 19.04
C VAL A 149 -10.15 -3.94 18.54
N LEU A 150 -9.72 -5.19 18.46
CA LEU A 150 -10.58 -6.31 18.06
C LEU A 150 -11.75 -6.50 19.04
N CYS A 151 -11.46 -6.56 20.35
CA CYS A 151 -12.48 -6.76 21.38
C CYS A 151 -13.46 -5.57 21.49
N ASN A 152 -12.95 -4.33 21.36
CA ASN A 152 -13.81 -3.15 21.39
C ASN A 152 -14.65 -2.99 20.11
N GLY A 153 -14.15 -3.48 18.98
CA GLY A 153 -14.84 -3.45 17.71
C GLY A 153 -16.07 -4.35 17.66
N GLU A 154 -16.07 -5.47 18.36
CA GLU A 154 -17.23 -6.35 18.49
C GLU A 154 -18.39 -5.67 19.24
N GLN A 155 -18.10 -4.71 20.11
CA GLN A 155 -19.11 -3.97 20.87
C GLN A 155 -19.70 -2.76 20.13
N SER A 156 -19.03 -2.27 19.08
CA SER A 156 -19.38 -1.01 18.40
C SER A 156 -20.08 -1.18 17.04
N GLY A 157 -20.47 -2.39 16.65
CA GLY A 157 -21.09 -2.64 15.34
C GLY A 157 -20.14 -2.42 14.16
N ASN A 158 -20.67 -2.20 12.97
CA ASN A 158 -19.93 -2.17 11.67
C ASN A 158 -18.71 -1.22 11.56
N GLN A 159 -18.40 -0.40 12.55
CA GLN A 159 -17.20 0.46 12.60
C GLN A 159 -16.01 -0.16 13.35
N GLY A 160 -16.20 -1.31 14.00
CA GLY A 160 -15.20 -1.90 14.90
C GLY A 160 -13.90 -2.39 14.26
N ASN A 161 -13.86 -2.58 12.97
CA ASN A 161 -12.66 -3.06 12.27
C ASN A 161 -11.78 -1.92 11.70
N ALA A 162 -12.20 -0.67 11.85
CA ALA A 162 -11.41 0.46 11.38
C ALA A 162 -10.07 0.54 12.11
N GLY A 163 -9.00 0.26 11.34
CA GLY A 163 -7.62 0.34 11.82
C GLY A 163 -6.94 -0.96 12.17
N LEU A 164 -7.64 -2.09 12.22
CA LEU A 164 -7.00 -3.39 12.40
C LEU A 164 -6.03 -3.73 11.26
N GLY A 165 -6.35 -3.32 10.03
CA GLY A 165 -5.50 -3.54 8.86
C GLY A 165 -4.11 -2.94 9.04
N LEU A 166 -4.02 -1.66 9.40
CA LEU A 166 -2.74 -0.98 9.58
C LEU A 166 -1.93 -1.55 10.77
N ILE A 167 -2.59 -1.90 11.88
CA ILE A 167 -1.96 -2.59 13.02
C ILE A 167 -1.44 -3.96 12.58
N SER A 168 -2.23 -4.68 11.79
CA SER A 168 -1.86 -5.99 11.26
C SER A 168 -0.69 -5.93 10.29
N MET A 169 -0.59 -4.88 9.47
CA MET A 169 0.58 -4.59 8.63
C MET A 169 1.80 -4.35 9.51
N ALA A 170 1.73 -3.41 10.47
CA ALA A 170 2.84 -3.07 11.38
C ALA A 170 3.40 -4.29 12.14
N LYS A 171 2.54 -5.25 12.52
CA LYS A 171 2.97 -6.51 13.16
C LYS A 171 3.73 -7.46 12.24
N ARG A 172 3.66 -7.28 10.93
CA ARG A 172 4.26 -8.18 9.91
C ARG A 172 5.43 -7.56 9.19
N THR A 173 5.64 -6.26 9.36
CA THR A 173 6.77 -5.55 8.78
C THR A 173 8.04 -5.73 9.59
N ARG A 174 9.17 -5.57 8.93
CA ARG A 174 10.48 -5.38 9.55
C ARG A 174 10.70 -3.88 9.71
N GLY A 175 10.72 -3.42 10.95
CA GLY A 175 10.90 -2.00 11.25
C GLY A 175 9.64 -1.17 10.93
N PRO A 176 9.80 0.15 10.84
CA PRO A 176 8.69 1.07 10.66
C PRO A 176 8.04 0.93 9.27
N ILE A 177 6.73 1.18 9.21
CA ILE A 177 6.04 1.48 7.96
C ILE A 177 6.48 2.88 7.53
N GLU A 178 7.03 3.00 6.33
CA GLU A 178 7.37 4.31 5.79
C GLU A 178 6.12 5.00 5.25
N PHE A 179 5.98 6.27 5.54
CA PHE A 179 4.91 7.14 5.06
C PHE A 179 5.55 8.31 4.31
N VAL A 180 5.16 8.47 3.06
CA VAL A 180 5.57 9.61 2.23
C VAL A 180 4.34 10.29 1.70
N ALA A 181 4.23 11.60 1.90
CA ALA A 181 3.19 12.44 1.32
C ALA A 181 3.83 13.51 0.43
N GLU A 182 3.30 13.68 -0.77
CA GLU A 182 3.71 14.76 -1.65
C GLU A 182 3.05 16.08 -1.22
N PRO A 183 3.58 17.23 -1.67
CA PRO A 183 2.94 18.51 -1.41
C PRO A 183 1.48 18.53 -1.87
N PRO A 184 0.56 19.05 -1.03
CA PRO A 184 -0.87 19.07 -1.37
C PRO A 184 -1.14 20.00 -2.57
N LYS A 185 -2.09 19.58 -3.40
CA LYS A 185 -2.63 20.36 -4.52
C LYS A 185 -4.16 20.29 -4.47
N ASP A 186 -4.81 21.44 -4.44
CA ASP A 186 -6.28 21.54 -4.40
C ASP A 186 -6.94 20.77 -3.24
N GLY A 187 -6.28 20.74 -2.06
CA GLY A 187 -6.79 20.05 -0.87
C GLY A 187 -6.60 18.54 -0.85
N VAL A 188 -5.95 17.96 -1.87
CA VAL A 188 -5.58 16.56 -1.96
C VAL A 188 -4.08 16.40 -2.15
N GLN A 189 -3.54 15.26 -1.73
CA GLN A 189 -2.13 14.93 -1.89
C GLN A 189 -1.96 13.44 -2.17
N HIS A 190 -0.89 13.10 -2.91
CA HIS A 190 -0.52 11.70 -3.08
C HIS A 190 0.22 11.21 -1.85
N VAL A 191 -0.18 10.02 -1.37
CA VAL A 191 0.40 9.36 -0.21
C VAL A 191 0.89 7.98 -0.62
N THR A 192 2.07 7.59 -0.16
CA THR A 192 2.60 6.24 -0.33
C THR A 192 2.97 5.65 1.02
N LEU A 193 2.49 4.45 1.29
CA LEU A 193 2.96 3.58 2.38
C LEU A 193 3.92 2.54 1.82
N THR A 194 5.04 2.34 2.51
CA THR A 194 5.99 1.26 2.21
C THR A 194 6.11 0.33 3.41
N ALA A 195 5.87 -0.94 3.18
CA ALA A 195 6.01 -1.99 4.17
C ALA A 195 7.10 -2.97 3.74
N THR A 196 8.11 -3.20 4.60
CA THR A 196 9.18 -4.16 4.35
C THR A 196 8.91 -5.45 5.12
N ILE A 197 8.90 -6.59 4.43
CA ILE A 197 8.68 -7.93 4.98
C ILE A 197 9.99 -8.71 4.91
N GLU A 198 10.48 -9.14 6.07
CA GLU A 198 11.69 -9.95 6.15
C GLU A 198 11.54 -11.31 5.46
N PRO A 199 12.63 -11.83 4.89
CA PRO A 199 12.72 -13.21 4.43
C PRO A 199 12.37 -14.23 5.51
#